data_51d3a241d88d6d236e4801774665d7c6
#
_entry.id   51d3a241d88d6d236e4801774665d7c6
#
_cell.length_a   1.000
_cell.length_b   1.000
_cell.length_c   1.000
_cell.angle_alpha   90.00
_cell.angle_beta   90.00
_cell.angle_gamma   90.00
#
_symmetry.space_group_name_H-M   'P 1'
#
loop_
_entity.id
_entity.type
_entity.pdbx_description
1 polymer ?
#
loop_
_entity_poly.entity_id
_entity_poly.type
_entity_poly.pdbx_seq_one_letter_code
_entity_poly.pdbx_strand_id
1 'polypeptide(L)'
;MNTKKFDKVLLELHDITENDFNREQQAILDAWDEENRKSCERGTKIHAELENSFYKKGKDIDISKYQIGGKFECIKDHNVLDLENGIYPEYLISRVSPDGKLRLAGQIDLLVKKGNKFIIGDWKTNKKIETKSFYNTKTKSSVKMKFPLNNLDDVNYYHYALQLSTYAWMIQQMDPMYEIEDLVLVHFDHSDNMTVYHLPYLKDEVIKMLLYYKKESVLAENRKKRQKIEY
;
A
#
# COMPACT_ATOMS: atom_id res chain seq x y z
N MET A 1 -27.70 -3.57 -13.58
CA MET A 1 -28.60 -2.58 -14.21
C MET A 1 -27.85 -1.98 -15.40
N ASN A 2 -28.48 -1.89 -16.56
CA ASN A 2 -27.78 -1.40 -17.75
C ASN A 2 -27.65 0.14 -17.63
N THR A 3 -26.43 0.66 -17.44
CA THR A 3 -26.13 2.08 -17.26
C THR A 3 -26.78 2.95 -18.34
N LYS A 4 -26.70 2.56 -19.61
CA LYS A 4 -27.33 3.29 -20.73
C LYS A 4 -28.84 3.47 -20.61
N LYS A 5 -29.55 2.53 -19.96
CA LYS A 5 -31.00 2.63 -19.76
C LYS A 5 -31.33 3.57 -18.58
N PHE A 6 -30.45 3.63 -17.57
CA PHE A 6 -30.59 4.53 -16.44
C PHE A 6 -30.34 5.98 -16.86
N ASP A 7 -29.28 6.20 -17.66
CA ASP A 7 -28.92 7.52 -18.18
C ASP A 7 -30.04 8.12 -19.05
N LYS A 8 -30.67 7.29 -19.90
CA LYS A 8 -31.80 7.72 -20.74
C LYS A 8 -33.01 8.14 -19.89
N VAL A 9 -33.32 7.41 -18.83
CA VAL A 9 -34.45 7.73 -17.92
C VAL A 9 -34.17 9.04 -17.15
N LEU A 10 -32.92 9.28 -16.73
CA LEU A 10 -32.54 10.54 -16.09
C LEU A 10 -32.70 11.74 -17.02
N LEU A 11 -32.26 11.64 -18.26
CA LEU A 11 -32.42 12.69 -19.27
C LEU A 11 -33.90 13.01 -19.54
N GLU A 12 -34.76 11.99 -19.66
CA GLU A 12 -36.19 12.16 -19.88
C GLU A 12 -36.94 12.77 -18.68
N LEU A 13 -36.51 12.51 -17.44
CA LEU A 13 -37.17 12.99 -16.22
C LEU A 13 -36.85 14.46 -15.86
N HIS A 14 -35.77 15.02 -16.38
CA HIS A 14 -35.24 16.33 -15.95
C HIS A 14 -35.11 17.37 -17.07
N ASP A 15 -35.64 17.12 -18.26
CA ASP A 15 -35.48 17.99 -19.45
C ASP A 15 -34.02 18.36 -19.75
N ILE A 16 -33.09 17.48 -19.39
CA ILE A 16 -31.65 17.68 -19.58
C ILE A 16 -31.27 17.15 -20.95
N THR A 17 -30.57 17.94 -21.74
CA THR A 17 -30.05 17.47 -23.02
C THR A 17 -28.85 16.51 -22.82
N GLU A 18 -28.58 15.63 -23.79
CA GLU A 18 -27.41 14.76 -23.76
C GLU A 18 -26.10 15.56 -23.65
N ASN A 19 -26.03 16.74 -24.26
CA ASN A 19 -24.90 17.64 -24.15
C ASN A 19 -24.72 18.19 -22.72
N ASP A 20 -25.81 18.57 -22.04
CA ASP A 20 -25.74 19.03 -20.65
C ASP A 20 -25.29 17.90 -19.72
N PHE A 21 -25.81 16.69 -19.91
CA PHE A 21 -25.38 15.51 -19.14
C PHE A 21 -23.88 15.23 -19.34
N ASN A 22 -23.40 15.23 -20.59
CA ASN A 22 -21.99 15.01 -20.89
C ASN A 22 -21.09 16.10 -20.31
N ARG A 23 -21.54 17.38 -20.34
CA ARG A 23 -20.80 18.49 -19.74
C ARG A 23 -20.69 18.36 -18.23
N GLU A 24 -21.77 18.02 -17.53
CA GLU A 24 -21.77 17.82 -16.09
C GLU A 24 -20.94 16.59 -15.70
N GLN A 25 -21.03 15.50 -16.45
CA GLN A 25 -20.19 14.33 -16.26
C GLN A 25 -18.70 14.67 -16.41
N GLN A 26 -18.33 15.44 -17.47
CA GLN A 26 -16.95 15.85 -17.66
C GLN A 26 -16.47 16.76 -16.52
N ALA A 27 -17.29 17.69 -16.06
CA ALA A 27 -16.94 18.56 -14.92
C ALA A 27 -16.67 17.75 -13.64
N ILE A 28 -17.42 16.69 -13.39
CA ILE A 28 -17.18 15.78 -12.25
C ILE A 28 -15.84 15.03 -12.43
N LEU A 29 -15.56 14.53 -13.63
CA LEU A 29 -14.31 13.82 -13.91
C LEU A 29 -13.12 14.76 -13.75
N ASP A 30 -13.20 15.97 -14.29
CA ASP A 30 -12.15 16.99 -14.18
C ASP A 30 -11.90 17.38 -12.70
N ALA A 31 -12.97 17.50 -11.91
CA ALA A 31 -12.84 17.78 -10.47
C ALA A 31 -12.16 16.62 -9.71
N TRP A 32 -12.45 15.36 -10.06
CA TRP A 32 -11.79 14.20 -9.48
C TRP A 32 -10.32 14.12 -9.89
N ASP A 33 -10.00 14.39 -11.13
CA ASP A 33 -8.62 14.41 -11.63
C ASP A 33 -7.80 15.49 -10.92
N GLU A 34 -8.37 16.68 -10.72
CA GLU A 34 -7.72 17.77 -10.00
C GLU A 34 -7.52 17.42 -8.51
N GLU A 35 -8.51 16.82 -7.84
CA GLU A 35 -8.38 16.39 -6.46
C GLU A 35 -7.30 15.28 -6.33
N ASN A 36 -7.28 14.33 -7.26
CA ASN A 36 -6.25 13.28 -7.32
C ASN A 36 -4.86 13.88 -7.52
N ARG A 37 -4.70 14.82 -8.46
CA ARG A 37 -3.43 15.50 -8.70
C ARG A 37 -2.90 16.21 -7.44
N LYS A 38 -3.76 17.00 -6.77
CA LYS A 38 -3.41 17.71 -5.52
C LYS A 38 -3.03 16.74 -4.40
N SER A 39 -3.74 15.62 -4.30
CA SER A 39 -3.46 14.59 -3.30
C SER A 39 -2.12 13.91 -3.56
N CYS A 40 -1.80 13.59 -4.81
CA CYS A 40 -0.51 13.02 -5.20
C CYS A 40 0.64 14.00 -4.95
N GLU A 41 0.49 15.28 -5.35
CA GLU A 41 1.50 16.31 -5.11
C GLU A 41 1.78 16.50 -3.61
N ARG A 42 0.72 16.56 -2.79
CA ARG A 42 0.86 16.65 -1.33
C ARG A 42 1.60 15.43 -0.76
N GLY A 43 1.21 14.22 -1.20
CA GLY A 43 1.88 12.98 -0.80
C GLY A 43 3.37 13.00 -1.13
N THR A 44 3.71 13.27 -2.39
CA THR A 44 5.11 13.36 -2.85
C THR A 44 5.92 14.38 -2.05
N LYS A 45 5.34 15.55 -1.76
CA LYS A 45 6.01 16.59 -0.97
C LYS A 45 6.31 16.12 0.45
N ILE A 46 5.34 15.51 1.14
CA ILE A 46 5.50 15.03 2.51
C ILE A 46 6.55 13.91 2.56
N HIS A 47 6.52 12.94 1.63
CA HIS A 47 7.52 11.88 1.54
C HIS A 47 8.92 12.47 1.36
N ALA A 48 9.12 13.41 0.40
CA ALA A 48 10.39 14.06 0.16
C ALA A 48 10.89 14.87 1.37
N GLU A 49 10.02 15.57 2.09
CA GLU A 49 10.37 16.33 3.29
C GLU A 49 10.81 15.39 4.42
N LEU A 50 10.11 14.28 4.62
CA LEU A 50 10.45 13.26 5.61
C LEU A 50 11.77 12.58 5.27
N GLU A 51 11.95 12.08 4.04
CA GLU A 51 13.19 11.50 3.55
C GLU A 51 14.37 12.45 3.78
N ASN A 52 14.27 13.69 3.29
CA ASN A 52 15.32 14.70 3.46
C ASN A 52 15.62 15.02 4.92
N SER A 53 14.62 14.92 5.82
CA SER A 53 14.84 15.13 7.25
C SER A 53 15.77 14.09 7.86
N PHE A 54 15.77 12.87 7.34
CA PHE A 54 16.66 11.79 7.77
C PHE A 54 18.10 11.93 7.25
N TYR A 55 18.31 12.61 6.11
CA TYR A 55 19.63 12.82 5.52
C TYR A 55 20.37 14.09 6.01
N LYS A 56 19.76 14.92 6.85
CA LYS A 56 20.42 16.14 7.37
C LYS A 56 21.55 15.78 8.33
N LYS A 57 22.81 16.03 7.92
CA LYS A 57 24.00 15.79 8.75
C LYS A 57 23.93 16.53 10.10
N GLY A 58 24.31 15.85 11.17
CA GLY A 58 24.55 16.44 12.50
C GLY A 58 23.34 16.69 13.37
N LYS A 59 22.16 16.20 12.99
CA LYS A 59 21.00 16.15 13.86
C LYS A 59 20.67 14.69 14.17
N ASP A 60 20.70 14.37 15.47
CA ASP A 60 20.01 13.18 15.96
C ASP A 60 18.55 13.26 15.53
N ILE A 61 18.16 12.40 14.61
CA ILE A 61 16.76 12.37 14.20
C ILE A 61 15.99 11.71 15.32
N ASP A 62 15.15 12.48 15.96
CA ASP A 62 14.27 11.96 17.00
C ASP A 62 13.09 11.24 16.35
N ILE A 63 13.31 9.95 16.03
CA ILE A 63 12.25 9.08 15.53
C ILE A 63 11.26 8.68 16.64
N SER A 64 11.53 9.01 17.90
CA SER A 64 10.61 8.73 19.01
C SER A 64 9.26 9.44 18.85
N LYS A 65 9.24 10.59 18.17
CA LYS A 65 8.01 11.29 17.79
C LYS A 65 7.07 10.44 16.92
N TYR A 66 7.61 9.46 16.18
CA TYR A 66 6.84 8.49 15.41
C TYR A 66 6.61 7.18 16.16
N GLN A 67 6.93 7.15 17.47
CA GLN A 67 6.89 5.94 18.29
C GLN A 67 7.76 4.79 17.76
N ILE A 68 8.74 5.11 16.93
CA ILE A 68 9.74 4.18 16.43
C ILE A 68 10.95 4.27 17.36
N GLY A 69 11.26 3.19 18.08
CA GLY A 69 12.22 3.22 19.17
C GLY A 69 13.67 3.40 18.76
N GLY A 70 14.39 4.33 19.38
CA GLY A 70 15.84 4.47 19.33
C GLY A 70 16.35 5.65 18.53
N LYS A 71 17.65 5.98 18.75
CA LYS A 71 18.41 6.94 17.95
C LYS A 71 19.33 6.17 17.05
N PHE A 72 19.30 6.42 15.76
CA PHE A 72 20.12 5.76 14.76
C PHE A 72 20.72 6.77 13.77
N GLU A 73 21.89 6.46 13.25
CA GLU A 73 22.46 7.18 12.13
C GLU A 73 21.67 6.84 10.86
N CYS A 74 21.36 7.87 10.07
CA CYS A 74 20.74 7.68 8.77
C CYS A 74 21.80 7.25 7.75
N ILE A 75 21.59 6.11 7.13
CA ILE A 75 22.49 5.52 6.13
C ILE A 75 21.92 5.78 4.74
N LYS A 76 22.70 6.47 3.91
CA LYS A 76 22.44 6.68 2.50
C LYS A 76 23.33 5.75 1.67
N ASP A 77 22.91 5.34 0.50
CA ASP A 77 23.68 4.49 -0.42
C ASP A 77 24.09 3.14 0.19
N HIS A 78 23.11 2.34 0.55
CA HIS A 78 23.26 1.04 1.19
C HIS A 78 23.17 -0.14 0.21
N ASN A 79 23.89 -1.22 0.51
CA ASN A 79 23.77 -2.49 -0.19
C ASN A 79 22.83 -3.43 0.60
N VAL A 80 21.90 -4.08 -0.12
CA VAL A 80 20.88 -4.98 0.47
C VAL A 80 21.49 -6.12 1.29
N LEU A 81 22.69 -6.57 0.96
CA LEU A 81 23.31 -7.74 1.60
C LEU A 81 24.01 -7.42 2.92
N ASP A 82 24.41 -6.15 3.13
CA ASP A 82 25.25 -5.72 4.25
C ASP A 82 24.56 -4.63 5.09
N LEU A 83 23.30 -4.86 5.48
CA LEU A 83 22.59 -3.90 6.33
C LEU A 83 23.22 -3.83 7.71
N GLU A 84 23.80 -2.70 8.05
CA GLU A 84 24.23 -2.35 9.41
C GLU A 84 23.04 -1.88 10.27
N ASN A 85 23.28 -1.62 11.56
CA ASN A 85 22.28 -0.95 12.40
C ASN A 85 22.10 0.48 11.92
N GLY A 86 20.87 0.91 11.70
CA GLY A 86 20.59 2.25 11.18
C GLY A 86 19.19 2.44 10.64
N ILE A 87 19.00 3.60 10.04
CA ILE A 87 17.77 4.03 9.40
C ILE A 87 18.02 4.08 7.89
N TYR A 88 17.11 3.49 7.13
CA TYR A 88 17.16 3.38 5.68
C TYR A 88 15.88 3.96 5.09
N PRO A 89 15.81 5.27 4.80
CA PRO A 89 14.68 5.89 4.11
C PRO A 89 14.59 5.40 2.67
N GLU A 90 13.38 5.28 2.14
CA GLU A 90 13.10 4.92 0.75
C GLU A 90 13.83 3.63 0.30
N TYR A 91 13.90 2.64 1.21
CA TYR A 91 14.65 1.41 1.01
C TYR A 91 14.05 0.53 -0.06
N LEU A 92 14.79 0.27 -1.13
CA LEU A 92 14.38 -0.63 -2.21
C LEU A 92 14.57 -2.10 -1.81
N ILE A 93 13.52 -2.89 -1.91
CA ILE A 93 13.53 -4.31 -1.60
C ILE A 93 13.00 -5.12 -2.77
N SER A 94 13.64 -6.24 -3.07
CA SER A 94 13.15 -7.18 -4.08
C SER A 94 13.40 -8.64 -3.68
N ARG A 95 12.54 -9.53 -4.17
CA ARG A 95 12.67 -10.98 -3.97
C ARG A 95 12.19 -11.74 -5.21
N VAL A 96 12.93 -12.79 -5.52
CA VAL A 96 12.56 -13.73 -6.56
C VAL A 96 12.52 -15.13 -5.95
N SER A 97 11.42 -15.87 -6.18
CA SER A 97 11.33 -17.26 -5.72
C SER A 97 12.36 -18.14 -6.45
N PRO A 98 12.81 -19.27 -5.84
CA PRO A 98 13.80 -20.16 -6.45
C PRO A 98 13.45 -20.64 -7.86
N ASP A 99 12.16 -20.79 -8.16
CA ASP A 99 11.65 -21.19 -9.48
C ASP A 99 11.43 -19.99 -10.45
N GLY A 100 11.76 -18.76 -10.04
CA GLY A 100 11.62 -17.54 -10.81
C GLY A 100 10.18 -17.08 -11.10
N LYS A 101 9.18 -17.81 -10.59
CA LYS A 101 7.76 -17.56 -10.92
C LYS A 101 7.12 -16.47 -10.07
N LEU A 102 7.66 -16.22 -8.89
CA LEU A 102 7.24 -15.13 -8.02
C LEU A 102 8.35 -14.08 -7.99
N ARG A 103 8.03 -12.88 -8.43
CA ARG A 103 8.92 -11.71 -8.40
C ARG A 103 8.23 -10.59 -7.66
N LEU A 104 8.84 -10.12 -6.60
CA LEU A 104 8.34 -9.03 -5.78
C LEU A 104 9.37 -7.92 -5.75
N ALA A 105 8.92 -6.69 -5.84
CA ALA A 105 9.72 -5.50 -5.63
C ALA A 105 8.87 -4.44 -4.93
N GLY A 106 9.51 -3.58 -4.18
CA GLY A 106 8.85 -2.47 -3.51
C GLY A 106 9.87 -1.50 -2.91
N GLN A 107 9.34 -0.42 -2.37
CA GLN A 107 10.08 0.61 -1.68
C GLN A 107 9.45 0.78 -0.30
N ILE A 108 10.28 0.74 0.72
CA ILE A 108 9.89 0.91 2.12
C ILE A 108 10.22 2.35 2.49
N ASP A 109 9.22 3.14 2.86
CA ASP A 109 9.41 4.57 3.17
C ASP A 109 10.39 4.76 4.32
N LEU A 110 10.35 3.88 5.33
CA LEU A 110 11.29 3.87 6.43
C LEU A 110 11.59 2.46 6.90
N LEU A 111 12.83 2.02 6.78
CA LEU A 111 13.32 0.79 7.37
C LEU A 111 14.29 1.11 8.50
N VAL A 112 14.09 0.53 9.69
CA VAL A 112 15.01 0.66 10.82
C VAL A 112 15.55 -0.73 11.16
N LYS A 113 16.89 -0.87 11.24
CA LYS A 113 17.55 -2.10 11.67
C LYS A 113 18.25 -1.91 12.99
N LYS A 114 18.03 -2.82 13.94
CA LYS A 114 18.66 -2.89 15.24
C LYS A 114 19.02 -4.33 15.59
N GLY A 115 20.26 -4.72 15.39
CA GLY A 115 20.67 -6.11 15.49
C GLY A 115 19.97 -6.96 14.43
N ASN A 116 19.26 -8.00 14.85
CA ASN A 116 18.44 -8.83 13.98
C ASN A 116 16.98 -8.35 13.87
N LYS A 117 16.62 -7.22 14.50
CA LYS A 117 15.26 -6.68 14.55
C LYS A 117 15.06 -5.58 13.53
N PHE A 118 13.86 -5.56 12.94
CA PHE A 118 13.46 -4.58 11.96
C PHE A 118 12.14 -3.92 12.35
N ILE A 119 12.08 -2.58 12.14
CA ILE A 119 10.84 -1.81 12.16
C ILE A 119 10.63 -1.30 10.74
N ILE A 120 9.41 -1.44 10.25
CA ILE A 120 9.02 -1.02 8.90
C ILE A 120 7.98 0.07 9.04
N GLY A 121 8.28 1.25 8.52
CA GLY A 121 7.42 2.42 8.54
C GLY A 121 6.93 2.79 7.14
N ASP A 122 5.75 3.37 7.10
CA ASP A 122 5.14 3.89 5.87
C ASP A 122 4.35 5.17 6.17
N TRP A 123 4.39 6.14 5.26
CA TRP A 123 3.74 7.43 5.38
C TRP A 123 2.49 7.48 4.52
N LYS A 124 1.37 7.91 5.11
CA LYS A 124 0.12 8.08 4.35
C LYS A 124 -0.50 9.44 4.59
N THR A 125 -0.98 10.03 3.50
CA THR A 125 -1.55 11.40 3.47
C THR A 125 -2.99 11.44 3.02
N ASN A 126 -3.64 10.27 2.95
CA ASN A 126 -5.04 10.17 2.55
C ASN A 126 -5.98 10.77 3.61
N LYS A 127 -7.23 11.02 3.24
CA LYS A 127 -8.20 11.75 4.05
C LYS A 127 -8.41 11.13 5.44
N LYS A 128 -8.46 9.80 5.53
CA LYS A 128 -8.61 9.06 6.80
C LYS A 128 -8.14 7.61 6.67
N ILE A 129 -7.82 6.99 7.80
CA ILE A 129 -7.60 5.56 7.92
C ILE A 129 -8.88 4.89 8.42
N GLU A 130 -9.48 4.07 7.58
CA GLU A 130 -10.66 3.28 7.92
C GLU A 130 -10.24 1.89 8.41
N THR A 131 -10.67 1.54 9.63
CA THR A 131 -10.34 0.26 10.26
C THR A 131 -11.46 -0.76 10.17
N LYS A 132 -12.66 -0.33 9.75
CA LYS A 132 -13.84 -1.19 9.57
C LYS A 132 -14.52 -0.86 8.25
N SER A 133 -14.91 -1.87 7.50
CA SER A 133 -15.64 -1.69 6.27
C SER A 133 -17.12 -1.36 6.51
N PHE A 134 -17.76 -0.85 5.47
CA PHE A 134 -19.20 -0.58 5.51
C PHE A 134 -19.98 -1.86 5.86
N TYR A 135 -20.84 -1.75 6.86
CA TYR A 135 -21.75 -2.82 7.25
C TYR A 135 -23.10 -2.65 6.56
N ASN A 136 -23.43 -3.57 5.68
CA ASN A 136 -24.73 -3.59 5.01
C ASN A 136 -25.78 -4.26 5.90
N THR A 137 -26.72 -3.47 6.40
CA THR A 137 -27.78 -3.95 7.31
C THR A 137 -28.77 -4.91 6.64
N LYS A 138 -28.94 -4.82 5.30
CA LYS A 138 -29.84 -5.71 4.53
C LYS A 138 -29.24 -7.11 4.38
N THR A 139 -27.96 -7.19 4.05
CA THR A 139 -27.25 -8.48 3.90
C THR A 139 -26.62 -8.97 5.20
N LYS A 140 -26.67 -8.17 6.26
CA LYS A 140 -26.02 -8.42 7.58
C LYS A 140 -24.55 -8.79 7.43
N SER A 141 -23.83 -8.12 6.53
CA SER A 141 -22.42 -8.40 6.23
C SER A 141 -21.61 -7.13 6.03
N SER A 142 -20.35 -7.17 6.37
CA SER A 142 -19.34 -6.16 6.02
C SER A 142 -18.71 -6.48 4.67
N VAL A 143 -18.18 -5.45 4.00
CA VAL A 143 -17.44 -5.64 2.76
C VAL A 143 -16.10 -6.28 3.08
N LYS A 144 -15.82 -7.42 2.45
CA LYS A 144 -14.58 -8.18 2.64
C LYS A 144 -13.70 -8.10 1.41
N MET A 145 -12.39 -8.26 1.61
CA MET A 145 -11.45 -8.43 0.52
C MET A 145 -11.81 -9.64 -0.34
N LYS A 146 -11.32 -9.66 -1.58
CA LYS A 146 -11.48 -10.80 -2.47
C LYS A 146 -10.67 -12.00 -1.98
N PHE A 147 -11.11 -13.21 -2.37
CA PHE A 147 -10.31 -14.43 -2.14
C PHE A 147 -8.88 -14.25 -2.68
N PRO A 148 -7.84 -14.68 -1.94
CA PRO A 148 -7.85 -15.53 -0.76
C PRO A 148 -7.89 -14.79 0.60
N LEU A 149 -8.13 -13.48 0.60
CA LEU A 149 -8.08 -12.60 1.79
C LEU A 149 -9.47 -12.22 2.33
N ASN A 150 -10.49 -12.99 2.04
CA ASN A 150 -11.89 -12.73 2.41
C ASN A 150 -12.19 -12.83 3.92
N ASN A 151 -11.20 -13.12 4.74
CA ASN A 151 -11.24 -12.98 6.19
C ASN A 151 -11.01 -11.55 6.67
N LEU A 152 -10.40 -10.68 5.84
CA LEU A 152 -10.13 -9.28 6.16
C LEU A 152 -11.22 -8.37 5.61
N ASP A 153 -11.46 -7.25 6.31
CA ASP A 153 -12.30 -6.17 5.80
C ASP A 153 -11.60 -5.44 4.65
N ASP A 154 -12.36 -5.05 3.62
CA ASP A 154 -11.83 -4.29 2.49
C ASP A 154 -11.78 -2.80 2.83
N VAL A 155 -10.72 -2.44 3.57
CA VAL A 155 -10.42 -1.08 4.03
C VAL A 155 -8.93 -0.77 3.93
N ASN A 156 -8.59 0.51 3.82
CA ASN A 156 -7.22 0.95 3.63
C ASN A 156 -6.26 0.53 4.77
N TYR A 157 -6.75 0.44 6.01
CA TYR A 157 -5.96 -0.09 7.14
C TYR A 157 -5.37 -1.48 6.85
N TYR A 158 -6.20 -2.42 6.37
CA TYR A 158 -5.73 -3.76 6.06
C TYR A 158 -4.92 -3.83 4.76
N HIS A 159 -5.18 -2.93 3.79
CA HIS A 159 -4.32 -2.81 2.60
C HIS A 159 -2.91 -2.39 2.99
N TYR A 160 -2.77 -1.40 3.89
CA TYR A 160 -1.44 -0.97 4.39
C TYR A 160 -0.79 -2.04 5.27
N ALA A 161 -1.57 -2.70 6.13
CA ALA A 161 -1.05 -3.82 6.92
C ALA A 161 -0.51 -4.95 6.02
N LEU A 162 -1.18 -5.29 4.92
CA LEU A 162 -0.69 -6.28 3.94
C LEU A 162 0.55 -5.78 3.19
N GLN A 163 0.61 -4.50 2.83
CA GLN A 163 1.79 -3.90 2.18
C GLN A 163 3.02 -4.06 3.09
N LEU A 164 2.95 -3.58 4.32
CA LEU A 164 4.08 -3.65 5.25
C LEU A 164 4.40 -5.10 5.64
N SER A 165 3.38 -5.94 5.80
CA SER A 165 3.57 -7.38 6.04
C SER A 165 4.26 -8.09 4.88
N THR A 166 4.03 -7.65 3.63
CA THR A 166 4.75 -8.19 2.47
C THR A 166 6.23 -7.82 2.52
N TYR A 167 6.56 -6.58 2.87
CA TYR A 167 7.95 -6.16 3.08
C TYR A 167 8.61 -6.92 4.23
N ALA A 168 7.91 -7.08 5.35
CA ALA A 168 8.35 -7.87 6.49
C ALA A 168 8.67 -9.32 6.10
N TRP A 169 7.78 -9.94 5.32
CA TRP A 169 7.98 -11.28 4.79
C TRP A 169 9.22 -11.34 3.88
N MET A 170 9.40 -10.35 3.00
CA MET A 170 10.56 -10.27 2.11
C MET A 170 11.87 -10.16 2.89
N ILE A 171 11.92 -9.36 3.97
CA ILE A 171 13.08 -9.24 4.87
C ILE A 171 13.38 -10.58 5.52
N GLN A 172 12.40 -11.28 6.05
CA GLN A 172 12.58 -12.60 6.67
C GLN A 172 13.01 -13.70 5.69
N GLN A 173 12.82 -13.48 4.37
CA GLN A 173 13.39 -14.37 3.35
C GLN A 173 14.89 -14.10 3.10
N MET A 174 15.45 -12.99 3.58
CA MET A 174 16.89 -12.71 3.49
C MET A 174 17.67 -13.52 4.51
N ASP A 175 17.20 -13.52 5.76
CA ASP A 175 17.74 -14.31 6.84
C ASP A 175 16.61 -14.75 7.78
N PRO A 176 16.46 -16.06 8.05
CA PRO A 176 15.44 -16.57 8.97
C PRO A 176 15.58 -16.05 10.42
N MET A 177 16.77 -15.54 10.79
CA MET A 177 17.03 -14.97 12.11
C MET A 177 16.51 -13.53 12.25
N TYR A 178 16.06 -12.90 11.16
CA TYR A 178 15.50 -11.57 11.21
C TYR A 178 14.11 -11.55 11.83
N GLU A 179 13.94 -10.68 12.79
CA GLU A 179 12.70 -10.47 13.54
C GLU A 179 12.04 -9.16 13.12
N ILE A 180 10.74 -9.15 12.99
CA ILE A 180 9.97 -7.93 12.77
C ILE A 180 9.49 -7.45 14.13
N GLU A 181 10.05 -6.33 14.59
CA GLU A 181 9.72 -5.73 15.87
C GLU A 181 8.40 -4.95 15.79
N ASP A 182 8.20 -4.20 14.70
CA ASP A 182 6.99 -3.40 14.53
C ASP A 182 6.71 -3.08 13.04
N LEU A 183 5.44 -2.86 12.74
CA LEU A 183 4.95 -2.32 11.47
C LEU A 183 4.19 -1.03 11.78
N VAL A 184 4.73 0.10 11.35
CA VAL A 184 4.25 1.43 11.75
C VAL A 184 3.70 2.18 10.55
N LEU A 185 2.45 2.61 10.65
CA LEU A 185 1.83 3.52 9.71
C LEU A 185 1.70 4.90 10.34
N VAL A 186 2.35 5.90 9.76
CA VAL A 186 2.22 7.29 10.18
C VAL A 186 1.31 8.01 9.19
N HIS A 187 0.16 8.42 9.66
CA HIS A 187 -0.85 9.09 8.87
C HIS A 187 -0.89 10.59 9.16
N PHE A 188 -0.83 11.39 8.09
CA PHE A 188 -1.02 12.83 8.13
C PHE A 188 -2.36 13.17 7.47
N ASP A 189 -3.31 13.66 8.26
CA ASP A 189 -4.60 14.08 7.74
C ASP A 189 -4.49 15.40 6.93
N HIS A 190 -5.62 15.88 6.40
CA HIS A 190 -5.64 17.13 5.62
C HIS A 190 -5.32 18.39 6.43
N SER A 191 -5.32 18.31 7.76
CA SER A 191 -4.94 19.39 8.68
C SER A 191 -3.52 19.20 9.22
N ASP A 192 -2.74 18.30 8.62
CA ASP A 192 -1.39 17.91 9.03
C ASP A 192 -1.29 17.35 10.47
N ASN A 193 -2.43 16.89 11.02
CA ASN A 193 -2.38 16.13 12.27
C ASN A 193 -1.79 14.75 12.02
N MET A 194 -0.83 14.38 12.85
CA MET A 194 -0.16 13.10 12.79
C MET A 194 -0.84 12.08 13.68
N THR A 195 -1.13 10.91 13.14
CA THR A 195 -1.60 9.74 13.88
C THR A 195 -0.73 8.54 13.55
N VAL A 196 -0.30 7.82 14.58
CA VAL A 196 0.54 6.62 14.44
C VAL A 196 -0.31 5.38 14.69
N TYR A 197 -0.22 4.41 13.79
CA TYR A 197 -0.87 3.10 13.92
C TYR A 197 0.21 2.01 13.95
N HIS A 198 0.14 1.13 14.94
CA HIS A 198 0.89 -0.12 14.97
C HIS A 198 0.05 -1.19 14.28
N LEU A 199 0.55 -1.71 13.17
CA LEU A 199 -0.19 -2.63 12.32
C LEU A 199 0.13 -4.08 12.66
N PRO A 200 -0.84 -5.01 12.52
CA PRO A 200 -0.57 -6.42 12.71
C PRO A 200 0.33 -6.96 11.60
N TYR A 201 1.25 -7.86 11.95
CA TYR A 201 1.98 -8.63 10.95
C TYR A 201 1.12 -9.78 10.42
N LEU A 202 0.56 -9.58 9.23
CA LEU A 202 -0.36 -10.49 8.53
C LEU A 202 0.42 -11.53 7.69
N LYS A 203 1.36 -12.24 8.32
CA LYS A 203 2.27 -13.18 7.65
C LYS A 203 1.53 -14.28 6.90
N ASP A 204 0.52 -14.88 7.51
CA ASP A 204 -0.24 -15.97 6.91
C ASP A 204 -1.08 -15.49 5.71
N GLU A 205 -1.65 -14.30 5.81
CA GLU A 205 -2.38 -13.67 4.72
C GLU A 205 -1.47 -13.36 3.54
N VAL A 206 -0.27 -12.85 3.80
CA VAL A 206 0.75 -12.63 2.75
C VAL A 206 1.10 -13.95 2.07
N ILE A 207 1.36 -15.01 2.81
CA ILE A 207 1.68 -16.33 2.24
C ILE A 207 0.52 -16.84 1.39
N LYS A 208 -0.73 -16.77 1.86
CA LYS A 208 -1.92 -17.17 1.10
C LYS A 208 -2.04 -16.37 -0.20
N MET A 209 -1.86 -15.05 -0.14
CA MET A 209 -1.92 -14.15 -1.29
C MET A 209 -0.84 -14.51 -2.33
N LEU A 210 0.39 -14.70 -1.91
CA LEU A 210 1.51 -15.01 -2.80
C LEU A 210 1.37 -16.40 -3.45
N LEU A 211 0.90 -17.41 -2.71
CA LEU A 211 0.62 -18.74 -3.24
C LEU A 211 -0.51 -18.70 -4.27
N TYR A 212 -1.56 -17.94 -3.99
CA TYR A 212 -2.67 -17.75 -4.94
C TYR A 212 -2.20 -17.07 -6.21
N TYR A 213 -1.46 -15.97 -6.10
CA TYR A 213 -0.89 -15.25 -7.26
C TYR A 213 0.00 -16.15 -8.10
N LYS A 214 0.89 -16.92 -7.49
CA LYS A 214 1.76 -17.88 -8.17
C LYS A 214 0.96 -18.92 -8.95
N LYS A 215 -0.10 -19.47 -8.35
CA LYS A 215 -0.98 -20.45 -9.01
C LYS A 215 -1.69 -19.84 -10.21
N GLU A 216 -2.26 -18.65 -10.09
CA GLU A 216 -2.96 -17.96 -11.16
C GLU A 216 -2.01 -17.59 -12.32
N SER A 217 -0.79 -17.15 -12.00
CA SER A 217 0.23 -16.85 -13.02
C SER A 217 0.58 -18.08 -13.85
N VAL A 218 0.78 -19.23 -13.23
CA VAL A 218 1.04 -20.51 -13.92
C VAL A 218 -0.14 -20.92 -14.81
N LEU A 219 -1.36 -20.77 -14.30
CA LEU A 219 -2.57 -21.07 -15.08
C LEU A 219 -2.71 -20.15 -16.30
N ALA A 220 -2.42 -18.87 -16.14
CA ALA A 220 -2.46 -17.90 -17.23
C ALA A 220 -1.41 -18.22 -18.32
N GLU A 221 -0.20 -18.58 -17.94
CA GLU A 221 0.84 -19.02 -18.89
C GLU A 221 0.43 -20.28 -19.66
N ASN A 222 -0.16 -21.25 -18.99
CA ASN A 222 -0.62 -22.48 -19.62
C ASN A 222 -1.78 -22.22 -20.61
N ARG A 223 -2.70 -21.31 -20.29
CA ARG A 223 -3.76 -20.88 -21.24
C ARG A 223 -3.17 -20.25 -22.49
N LYS A 224 -2.20 -19.33 -22.35
CA LYS A 224 -1.52 -18.68 -23.47
C LYS A 224 -0.75 -19.69 -24.37
N LYS A 225 -0.13 -20.71 -23.77
CA LYS A 225 0.56 -21.76 -24.53
C LYS A 225 -0.42 -22.62 -25.34
N ARG A 226 -1.56 -22.98 -24.77
CA ARG A 226 -2.61 -23.75 -25.49
C ARG A 226 -3.14 -22.98 -26.70
N GLN A 227 -3.46 -21.70 -26.54
CA GLN A 227 -3.95 -20.84 -27.63
C GLN A 227 -2.94 -20.69 -28.79
N LYS A 228 -1.62 -20.79 -28.52
CA LYS A 228 -0.58 -20.74 -29.57
C LYS A 228 -0.39 -22.06 -30.33
N ILE A 229 -0.90 -23.17 -29.81
CA ILE A 229 -0.80 -24.50 -30.46
C ILE A 229 -2.00 -24.75 -31.39
N GLU A 230 -3.09 -23.99 -31.23
CA GLU A 230 -4.33 -24.10 -32.00
C GLU A 230 -4.32 -23.22 -33.29
N TYR A 231 -3.21 -22.53 -33.55
CA TYR A 231 -2.92 -21.79 -34.81
C TYR A 231 -1.66 -22.37 -35.49
#